data_b6c78a4e9cd21855717d6da8a7421353
#
_entry.id   b6c78a4e9cd21855717d6da8a7421353
#
_cell.length_a   1.000
_cell.length_b   1.000
_cell.length_c   1.000
_cell.angle_alpha   90.00
_cell.angle_beta   90.00
_cell.angle_gamma   90.00
#
_symmetry.space_group_name_H-M   'P 1'
#
loop_
_entity.id
_entity.type
_entity.pdbx_description
1 polymer ?
#
loop_
_entity_poly.entity_id
_entity_poly.type
_entity_poly.pdbx_seq_one_letter_code
_entity_poly.pdbx_strand_id
1 'polypeptide(L)'
;RQDVKMISGDEAREICPYMSKEVVAASWCPTDGHANPLKATLGFYRKALELGVTFITGVKVEALEKVKGRVRRVLTDDGVYEADQILLCAGYESRKIANTVGVDAPVERQFNEVLVTEAQPKMFDIMIGVAGGEFYGHQSEHGSFVLGGNSGLQAFTSNNDNFVTNSLTAPCISRGIIKYFPILDKVKVVRTW
;
A
#
# COMPACT_ATOMS: atom_id res chain seq x y z
N ARG A 1 5.04 -11.65 -17.68
CA ARG A 1 3.66 -12.17 -17.66
C ARG A 1 3.50 -12.92 -16.33
N GLN A 2 2.58 -12.53 -15.49
CA GLN A 2 2.31 -13.21 -14.22
C GLN A 2 1.57 -14.53 -14.51
N ASP A 3 1.95 -15.59 -13.78
CA ASP A 3 1.29 -16.91 -13.89
C ASP A 3 0.08 -16.96 -12.95
N VAL A 4 -1.00 -16.28 -13.35
CA VAL A 4 -2.23 -16.16 -12.57
C VAL A 4 -3.23 -17.21 -13.06
N LYS A 5 -3.82 -17.95 -12.12
CA LYS A 5 -4.84 -18.96 -12.37
C LYS A 5 -6.11 -18.65 -11.56
N MET A 6 -7.25 -18.92 -12.15
CA MET A 6 -8.51 -19.02 -11.39
C MET A 6 -8.58 -20.41 -10.79
N ILE A 7 -8.81 -20.49 -9.50
CA ILE A 7 -8.97 -21.74 -8.74
C ILE A 7 -10.32 -21.75 -8.02
N SER A 8 -10.85 -22.92 -7.77
CA SER A 8 -12.07 -23.10 -6.97
C SER A 8 -11.82 -22.78 -5.49
N GLY A 9 -12.91 -22.62 -4.73
CA GLY A 9 -12.82 -22.45 -3.29
C GLY A 9 -12.22 -23.67 -2.58
N ASP A 10 -12.42 -24.88 -3.12
CA ASP A 10 -11.82 -26.10 -2.56
C ASP A 10 -10.31 -26.11 -2.78
N GLU A 11 -9.83 -25.85 -3.99
CA GLU A 11 -8.41 -25.69 -4.28
C GLU A 11 -7.75 -24.57 -3.45
N ALA A 12 -8.48 -23.46 -3.23
CA ALA A 12 -7.99 -22.36 -2.36
C ALA A 12 -7.82 -22.84 -0.91
N ARG A 13 -8.72 -23.69 -0.40
CA ARG A 13 -8.63 -24.30 0.93
C ARG A 13 -7.54 -25.36 1.04
N GLU A 14 -7.15 -26.02 -0.04
CA GLU A 14 -5.95 -26.87 -0.04
C GLU A 14 -4.68 -26.05 0.19
N ILE A 15 -4.62 -24.82 -0.37
CA ILE A 15 -3.51 -23.89 -0.17
C ILE A 15 -3.56 -23.25 1.22
N CYS A 16 -4.75 -22.84 1.67
CA CYS A 16 -4.97 -22.21 2.97
C CYS A 16 -6.21 -22.81 3.67
N PRO A 17 -6.02 -23.85 4.50
CA PRO A 17 -7.12 -24.61 5.14
C PRO A 17 -8.01 -23.79 6.08
N TYR A 18 -7.58 -22.61 6.47
CA TYR A 18 -8.30 -21.72 7.39
C TYR A 18 -9.37 -20.86 6.71
N MET A 19 -9.46 -20.91 5.38
CA MET A 19 -10.46 -20.17 4.63
C MET A 19 -11.88 -20.70 4.87
N SER A 20 -12.80 -19.77 5.03
CA SER A 20 -14.24 -20.03 5.11
C SER A 20 -14.75 -20.75 3.85
N LYS A 21 -15.82 -21.56 4.02
CA LYS A 21 -16.55 -22.17 2.91
C LYS A 21 -17.27 -21.14 2.02
N GLU A 22 -17.43 -19.90 2.47
CA GLU A 22 -17.97 -18.82 1.66
C GLU A 22 -17.03 -18.40 0.52
N VAL A 23 -15.75 -18.75 0.58
CA VAL A 23 -14.82 -18.56 -0.53
C VAL A 23 -15.13 -19.58 -1.63
N VAL A 24 -15.73 -19.13 -2.71
CA VAL A 24 -16.16 -19.99 -3.82
C VAL A 24 -15.11 -20.10 -4.93
N ALA A 25 -14.27 -19.08 -5.09
CA ALA A 25 -13.17 -19.06 -6.05
C ALA A 25 -12.09 -18.08 -5.63
N ALA A 26 -10.89 -18.21 -6.18
CA ALA A 26 -9.79 -17.29 -5.97
C ALA A 26 -8.96 -17.12 -7.25
N SER A 27 -8.33 -15.96 -7.37
CA SER A 27 -7.25 -15.73 -8.32
C SER A 27 -5.94 -16.06 -7.62
N TRP A 28 -5.23 -17.07 -8.10
CA TRP A 28 -4.00 -17.56 -7.50
C TRP A 28 -2.78 -17.22 -8.34
N CYS A 29 -1.79 -16.61 -7.71
CA CYS A 29 -0.48 -16.35 -8.31
C CYS A 29 0.62 -16.97 -7.42
N PRO A 30 1.24 -18.08 -7.81
CA PRO A 30 2.24 -18.76 -6.97
C PRO A 30 3.52 -17.97 -6.76
N THR A 31 3.76 -16.97 -7.59
CA THR A 31 4.95 -16.08 -7.52
C THR A 31 4.67 -14.74 -6.85
N ASP A 32 3.44 -14.53 -6.37
CA ASP A 32 3.09 -13.34 -5.61
C ASP A 32 3.56 -13.46 -4.15
N GLY A 33 3.57 -12.34 -3.44
CA GLY A 33 4.05 -12.33 -2.06
C GLY A 33 4.03 -10.94 -1.43
N HIS A 34 4.79 -10.80 -0.36
CA HIS A 34 4.95 -9.55 0.36
C HIS A 34 6.42 -9.27 0.66
N ALA A 35 6.74 -8.01 0.85
CA ALA A 35 8.08 -7.56 1.21
C ALA A 35 8.02 -6.55 2.37
N ASN A 36 9.07 -6.51 3.16
CA ASN A 36 9.23 -5.44 4.13
C ASN A 36 9.55 -4.13 3.38
N PRO A 37 8.66 -3.11 3.43
CA PRO A 37 8.81 -1.92 2.60
C PRO A 37 10.06 -1.09 2.96
N LEU A 38 10.41 -1.04 4.24
CA LEU A 38 11.58 -0.30 4.71
C LEU A 38 12.89 -0.95 4.22
N LYS A 39 12.99 -2.29 4.33
CA LYS A 39 14.17 -3.01 3.82
C LYS A 39 14.29 -2.93 2.30
N ALA A 40 13.17 -3.06 1.58
CA ALA A 40 13.15 -2.96 0.13
C ALA A 40 13.60 -1.57 -0.33
N THR A 41 13.00 -0.52 0.23
CA THR A 41 13.37 0.87 -0.09
C THR A 41 14.83 1.16 0.23
N LEU A 42 15.33 0.70 1.39
CA LEU A 42 16.73 0.86 1.76
C LEU A 42 17.67 0.11 0.80
N GLY A 43 17.27 -1.07 0.33
CA GLY A 43 18.03 -1.83 -0.68
C GLY A 43 18.18 -1.06 -1.98
N PHE A 44 17.07 -0.52 -2.52
CA PHE A 44 17.10 0.33 -3.70
C PHE A 44 17.93 1.61 -3.50
N TYR A 45 17.77 2.28 -2.35
CA TYR A 45 18.53 3.47 -2.01
C TYR A 45 20.05 3.21 -2.02
N ARG A 46 20.50 2.14 -1.33
CA ARG A 46 21.92 1.76 -1.27
C ARG A 46 22.48 1.47 -2.65
N LYS A 47 21.73 0.69 -3.46
CA LYS A 47 22.16 0.35 -4.81
C LYS A 47 22.23 1.56 -5.73
N ALA A 48 21.31 2.49 -5.61
CA ALA A 48 21.32 3.74 -6.35
C ALA A 48 22.55 4.60 -6.00
N LEU A 49 22.91 4.69 -4.71
CA LEU A 49 24.13 5.38 -4.26
C LEU A 49 25.39 4.75 -4.87
N GLU A 50 25.49 3.42 -4.87
CA GLU A 50 26.62 2.70 -5.50
C GLU A 50 26.72 3.00 -7.01
N LEU A 51 25.61 3.27 -7.67
CA LEU A 51 25.54 3.64 -9.09
C LEU A 51 25.73 5.14 -9.34
N GLY A 52 26.08 5.92 -8.32
CA GLY A 52 26.38 7.35 -8.43
C GLY A 52 25.16 8.27 -8.38
N VAL A 53 24.01 7.81 -7.94
CA VAL A 53 22.83 8.66 -7.76
C VAL A 53 23.02 9.58 -6.55
N THR A 54 22.77 10.86 -6.74
CA THR A 54 22.74 11.85 -5.65
C THR A 54 21.33 11.96 -5.10
N PHE A 55 21.18 11.79 -3.79
CA PHE A 55 19.94 12.01 -3.08
C PHE A 55 19.97 13.34 -2.33
N ILE A 56 18.97 14.17 -2.56
CA ILE A 56 18.76 15.42 -1.83
C ILE A 56 17.51 15.22 -0.97
N THR A 57 17.72 15.11 0.32
CA THR A 57 16.66 14.87 1.31
C THR A 57 16.37 16.12 2.12
N GLY A 58 15.17 16.20 2.72
CA GLY A 58 14.76 17.35 3.53
C GLY A 58 14.37 18.56 2.70
N VAL A 59 14.26 18.42 1.39
CA VAL A 59 13.88 19.49 0.45
C VAL A 59 12.49 19.20 -0.10
N LYS A 60 11.64 20.23 -0.08
CA LYS A 60 10.28 20.14 -0.58
C LYS A 60 10.18 20.67 -2.00
N VAL A 61 9.70 19.84 -2.91
CA VAL A 61 9.37 20.29 -4.27
C VAL A 61 8.05 21.04 -4.25
N GLU A 62 8.06 22.28 -4.76
CA GLU A 62 6.89 23.15 -4.80
C GLU A 62 6.24 23.19 -6.19
N ALA A 63 7.08 23.24 -7.25
CA ALA A 63 6.60 23.36 -8.61
C ALA A 63 7.61 22.85 -9.64
N LEU A 64 7.12 22.68 -10.85
CA LEU A 64 7.95 22.51 -12.06
C LEU A 64 7.87 23.79 -12.90
N GLU A 65 8.90 24.06 -13.70
CA GLU A 65 8.93 25.19 -14.60
C GLU A 65 9.37 24.78 -16.01
N LYS A 66 8.71 25.40 -17.01
CA LYS A 66 9.09 25.26 -18.42
C LYS A 66 10.10 26.31 -18.83
N VAL A 67 11.18 25.87 -19.46
CA VAL A 67 12.15 26.72 -20.15
C VAL A 67 12.10 26.38 -21.64
N LYS A 68 11.80 27.37 -22.48
CA LYS A 68 11.65 27.17 -23.94
C LYS A 68 10.68 26.04 -24.31
N GLY A 69 9.55 25.92 -23.61
CA GLY A 69 8.49 24.98 -23.87
C GLY A 69 8.71 23.55 -23.33
N ARG A 70 9.83 23.29 -22.66
CA ARG A 70 10.14 21.98 -22.04
C ARG A 70 10.27 22.14 -20.53
N VAL A 71 9.79 21.18 -19.76
CA VAL A 71 10.00 21.15 -18.32
C VAL A 71 11.48 20.89 -18.04
N ARG A 72 12.13 21.83 -17.37
CA ARG A 72 13.59 21.86 -17.16
C ARG A 72 13.99 22.17 -15.73
N ARG A 73 13.10 22.75 -14.95
CA ARG A 73 13.41 23.21 -13.59
C ARG A 73 12.47 22.61 -12.58
N VAL A 74 13.03 22.28 -11.44
CA VAL A 74 12.32 21.86 -10.22
C VAL A 74 12.51 22.97 -9.21
N LEU A 75 11.42 23.63 -8.84
CA LEU A 75 11.41 24.69 -7.81
C LEU A 75 11.19 24.04 -6.45
N THR A 76 12.02 24.40 -5.49
CA THR A 76 11.99 23.84 -4.14
C THR A 76 12.12 24.95 -3.10
N ASP A 77 11.88 24.63 -1.83
CA ASP A 77 12.10 25.51 -0.69
C ASP A 77 13.60 25.79 -0.40
N ASP A 78 14.52 25.04 -1.03
CA ASP A 78 15.98 25.22 -0.91
C ASP A 78 16.62 25.82 -2.17
N GLY A 79 15.87 26.02 -3.25
CA GLY A 79 16.38 26.60 -4.50
C GLY A 79 15.81 25.95 -5.75
N VAL A 80 16.53 26.11 -6.86
CA VAL A 80 16.12 25.62 -8.18
C VAL A 80 17.10 24.59 -8.69
N TYR A 81 16.58 23.43 -9.09
CA TYR A 81 17.37 22.38 -9.74
C TYR A 81 17.03 22.30 -11.22
N GLU A 82 18.03 22.16 -12.07
CA GLU A 82 17.86 22.04 -13.53
C GLU A 82 18.24 20.64 -14.01
N ALA A 83 17.46 20.10 -14.95
CA ALA A 83 17.72 18.81 -15.56
C ALA A 83 17.19 18.73 -17.00
N ASP A 84 17.82 17.87 -17.80
CA ASP A 84 17.37 17.59 -19.17
C ASP A 84 16.07 16.78 -19.21
N GLN A 85 15.87 15.92 -18.23
CA GLN A 85 14.67 15.12 -18.07
C GLN A 85 14.27 15.10 -16.59
N ILE A 86 12.98 15.16 -16.34
CA ILE A 86 12.41 15.15 -14.99
C ILE A 86 11.39 14.00 -14.94
N LEU A 87 11.58 13.08 -14.00
CA LEU A 87 10.64 12.02 -13.69
C LEU A 87 9.90 12.37 -12.38
N LEU A 88 8.59 12.54 -12.47
CA LEU A 88 7.75 12.87 -11.32
C LEU A 88 7.18 11.59 -10.68
N CYS A 89 7.64 11.25 -9.47
CA CYS A 89 7.25 10.10 -8.68
C CYS A 89 6.81 10.51 -7.26
N ALA A 90 5.96 11.53 -7.14
CA ALA A 90 5.57 12.13 -5.86
C ALA A 90 4.24 11.57 -5.29
N GLY A 91 3.83 10.35 -5.70
CA GLY A 91 2.60 9.73 -5.23
C GLY A 91 1.38 10.63 -5.49
N TYR A 92 0.50 10.81 -4.51
CA TYR A 92 -0.71 11.64 -4.65
C TYR A 92 -0.42 13.13 -4.85
N GLU A 93 0.74 13.64 -4.44
CA GLU A 93 1.17 15.03 -4.69
C GLU A 93 1.55 15.28 -6.17
N SER A 94 1.75 14.22 -6.96
CA SER A 94 2.13 14.34 -8.37
C SER A 94 1.15 15.19 -9.17
N ARG A 95 -0.15 15.09 -8.91
CA ARG A 95 -1.17 15.90 -9.59
C ARG A 95 -0.97 17.39 -9.36
N LYS A 96 -0.75 17.78 -8.10
CA LYS A 96 -0.52 19.18 -7.71
C LYS A 96 0.74 19.74 -8.39
N ILE A 97 1.82 18.97 -8.37
CA ILE A 97 3.10 19.37 -8.97
C ILE A 97 2.99 19.43 -10.51
N ALA A 98 2.39 18.43 -11.14
CA ALA A 98 2.20 18.41 -12.61
C ALA A 98 1.34 19.57 -13.11
N ASN A 99 0.31 19.97 -12.34
CA ASN A 99 -0.55 21.11 -12.69
C ASN A 99 0.21 22.41 -12.81
N THR A 100 1.36 22.61 -12.15
CA THR A 100 2.18 23.82 -12.29
C THR A 100 2.73 24.03 -13.70
N VAL A 101 2.78 22.96 -14.49
CA VAL A 101 3.19 23.02 -15.91
C VAL A 101 2.04 22.66 -16.87
N GLY A 102 0.79 22.72 -16.39
CA GLY A 102 -0.41 22.50 -17.20
C GLY A 102 -0.65 21.05 -17.58
N VAL A 103 -0.14 20.09 -16.78
CA VAL A 103 -0.40 18.65 -16.95
C VAL A 103 -1.30 18.18 -15.83
N ASP A 104 -2.50 17.69 -16.18
CA ASP A 104 -3.38 17.03 -15.21
C ASP A 104 -3.05 15.53 -15.16
N ALA A 105 -2.42 15.12 -14.05
CA ALA A 105 -2.19 13.71 -13.73
C ALA A 105 -3.38 13.22 -12.89
N PRO A 106 -4.21 12.28 -13.37
CA PRO A 106 -5.43 11.86 -12.69
C PRO A 106 -5.13 10.95 -11.48
N VAL A 107 -4.33 11.44 -10.55
CA VAL A 107 -3.97 10.75 -9.30
C VAL A 107 -4.83 11.33 -8.19
N GLU A 108 -5.53 10.45 -7.49
CA GLU A 108 -6.34 10.78 -6.33
C GLU A 108 -5.74 10.19 -5.06
N ARG A 109 -5.94 10.90 -3.97
CA ARG A 109 -5.53 10.44 -2.65
C ARG A 109 -6.56 9.45 -2.12
N GLN A 110 -6.08 8.29 -1.68
CA GLN A 110 -6.88 7.33 -0.94
C GLN A 110 -6.20 7.03 0.40
N PHE A 111 -6.98 7.06 1.46
CA PHE A 111 -6.53 6.68 2.79
C PHE A 111 -6.84 5.20 3.02
N ASN A 112 -5.83 4.39 3.25
CA ASN A 112 -5.97 2.99 3.61
C ASN A 112 -5.57 2.80 5.07
N GLU A 113 -6.44 2.18 5.82
CA GLU A 113 -6.20 1.87 7.22
C GLU A 113 -5.71 0.44 7.39
N VAL A 114 -4.87 0.23 8.37
CA VAL A 114 -4.22 -1.06 8.65
C VAL A 114 -4.33 -1.37 10.14
N LEU A 115 -4.49 -2.65 10.46
CA LEU A 115 -4.39 -3.17 11.82
C LEU A 115 -3.27 -4.22 11.93
N VAL A 116 -2.73 -4.36 13.14
CA VAL A 116 -1.82 -5.44 13.52
C VAL A 116 -2.40 -6.18 14.71
N THR A 117 -2.29 -7.49 14.67
CA THR A 117 -2.74 -8.36 15.76
C THR A 117 -1.59 -8.78 16.68
N GLU A 118 -1.94 -9.33 17.83
CA GLU A 118 -1.00 -10.15 18.60
C GLU A 118 -0.46 -11.31 17.77
N ALA A 119 0.71 -11.83 18.15
CA ALA A 119 1.34 -12.94 17.44
C ALA A 119 0.53 -14.23 17.63
N GLN A 120 0.39 -14.99 16.55
CA GLN A 120 -0.18 -16.31 16.49
C GLN A 120 0.83 -17.32 15.94
N PRO A 121 0.70 -18.60 16.19
CA PRO A 121 1.47 -19.62 15.48
C PRO A 121 1.37 -19.42 13.97
N LYS A 122 2.36 -19.89 13.22
CA LYS A 122 2.35 -19.78 11.76
C LYS A 122 1.16 -20.51 11.17
N MET A 123 0.32 -19.81 10.45
CA MET A 123 -0.92 -20.28 9.85
C MET A 123 -0.96 -20.03 8.34
N PHE A 124 -0.44 -18.88 7.89
CA PHE A 124 -0.53 -18.42 6.50
C PHE A 124 0.87 -18.22 5.92
N ASP A 125 1.07 -18.71 4.72
CA ASP A 125 2.28 -18.48 3.92
C ASP A 125 2.03 -17.57 2.72
N ILE A 126 0.79 -17.11 2.57
CA ILE A 126 0.33 -16.36 1.41
C ILE A 126 -0.06 -14.93 1.75
N MET A 127 0.01 -14.07 0.76
CA MET A 127 -0.65 -12.76 0.77
C MET A 127 -2.10 -12.96 0.32
N ILE A 128 -3.04 -12.37 1.03
CA ILE A 128 -4.48 -12.53 0.80
C ILE A 128 -5.07 -11.15 0.51
N GLY A 129 -6.00 -11.11 -0.44
CA GLY A 129 -6.85 -9.95 -0.70
C GLY A 129 -8.23 -10.39 -1.14
N VAL A 130 -9.25 -9.63 -0.78
CA VAL A 130 -10.63 -9.87 -1.19
C VAL A 130 -11.01 -8.93 -2.32
N ALA A 131 -11.64 -9.48 -3.35
CA ALA A 131 -12.21 -8.68 -4.42
C ALA A 131 -13.24 -7.69 -3.84
N GLY A 132 -13.08 -6.40 -4.16
CA GLY A 132 -13.87 -5.32 -3.55
C GLY A 132 -13.17 -4.57 -2.42
N GLY A 133 -12.00 -5.05 -1.96
CA GLY A 133 -11.14 -4.32 -1.03
C GLY A 133 -11.59 -4.37 0.43
N GLU A 134 -12.48 -5.29 0.81
CA GLU A 134 -12.94 -5.42 2.20
C GLU A 134 -11.76 -5.63 3.15
N PHE A 135 -10.81 -6.48 2.78
CA PHE A 135 -9.51 -6.56 3.45
C PHE A 135 -8.43 -7.15 2.54
N TYR A 136 -7.19 -6.93 2.93
CA TYR A 136 -6.00 -7.59 2.39
C TYR A 136 -4.96 -7.74 3.50
N GLY A 137 -4.01 -8.64 3.33
CA GLY A 137 -2.91 -8.77 4.29
C GLY A 137 -2.21 -10.11 4.28
N HIS A 138 -1.39 -10.29 5.29
CA HIS A 138 -0.55 -11.47 5.45
C HIS A 138 -0.23 -11.72 6.92
N GLN A 139 0.27 -12.89 7.23
CA GLN A 139 0.91 -13.15 8.51
C GLN A 139 2.41 -12.88 8.41
N SER A 140 2.93 -12.05 9.30
CA SER A 140 4.37 -11.74 9.37
C SER A 140 5.19 -12.94 9.85
N GLU A 141 6.50 -12.89 9.67
CA GLU A 141 7.43 -13.91 10.20
C GLU A 141 7.35 -14.05 11.73
N HIS A 142 6.97 -12.98 12.43
CA HIS A 142 6.81 -12.96 13.90
C HIS A 142 5.44 -13.46 14.38
N GLY A 143 4.57 -13.89 13.45
CA GLY A 143 3.25 -14.43 13.76
C GLY A 143 2.11 -13.42 13.80
N SER A 144 2.36 -12.12 13.87
CA SER A 144 1.31 -11.10 13.82
C SER A 144 0.69 -11.01 12.43
N PHE A 145 -0.61 -10.85 12.36
CA PHE A 145 -1.30 -10.50 11.12
C PHE A 145 -1.23 -9.00 10.89
N VAL A 146 -0.83 -8.60 9.69
CA VAL A 146 -0.86 -7.22 9.19
C VAL A 146 -1.95 -7.16 8.14
N LEU A 147 -3.04 -6.49 8.46
CA LEU A 147 -4.28 -6.54 7.71
C LEU A 147 -4.79 -5.12 7.45
N GLY A 148 -4.96 -4.79 6.19
CA GLY A 148 -5.53 -3.54 5.76
C GLY A 148 -6.87 -3.75 5.07
N GLY A 149 -7.57 -2.67 4.82
CA GLY A 149 -8.83 -2.74 4.10
C GLY A 149 -9.54 -1.40 4.06
N ASN A 150 -10.65 -1.40 3.34
CA ASN A 150 -11.53 -0.26 3.27
C ASN A 150 -12.55 -0.36 4.40
N SER A 151 -12.43 0.50 5.41
CA SER A 151 -13.37 0.54 6.53
C SER A 151 -14.75 1.11 6.11
N GLY A 152 -14.89 1.66 4.92
CA GLY A 152 -16.08 2.39 4.48
C GLY A 152 -16.21 3.79 5.12
N LEU A 153 -15.24 4.20 5.92
CA LEU A 153 -15.25 5.47 6.66
C LEU A 153 -14.30 6.53 6.10
N GLN A 154 -13.63 6.24 4.99
CA GLN A 154 -12.64 7.14 4.39
C GLN A 154 -13.22 8.52 4.04
N ALA A 155 -14.50 8.61 3.74
CA ALA A 155 -15.18 9.88 3.49
C ALA A 155 -15.13 10.85 4.68
N PHE A 156 -15.02 10.33 5.90
CA PHE A 156 -14.91 11.13 7.12
C PHE A 156 -13.46 11.53 7.46
N THR A 157 -12.49 10.79 6.95
CA THR A 157 -11.07 11.04 7.19
C THR A 157 -10.39 11.77 6.04
N SER A 158 -10.92 11.69 4.83
CA SER A 158 -10.34 12.29 3.61
C SER A 158 -10.33 13.82 3.60
N ASN A 159 -11.18 14.47 4.40
CA ASN A 159 -11.26 15.94 4.49
C ASN A 159 -10.32 16.54 5.54
N ASN A 160 -9.61 15.72 6.31
CA ASN A 160 -8.62 16.17 7.27
C ASN A 160 -7.22 15.84 6.76
N ASP A 161 -6.34 16.83 6.76
CA ASP A 161 -4.90 16.64 6.53
C ASP A 161 -4.24 15.80 7.66
N ASN A 162 -4.99 15.45 8.68
CA ASN A 162 -4.58 14.57 9.76
C ASN A 162 -4.84 13.12 9.37
N PHE A 163 -3.78 12.38 9.06
CA PHE A 163 -3.77 10.94 8.80
C PHE A 163 -3.93 10.16 10.11
N VAL A 164 -5.09 10.25 10.74
CA VAL A 164 -5.35 9.59 12.02
C VAL A 164 -6.41 8.51 11.82
N THR A 165 -6.12 7.30 12.25
CA THR A 165 -7.10 6.22 12.31
C THR A 165 -8.19 6.57 13.32
N ASN A 166 -9.38 6.04 13.11
CA ASN A 166 -10.50 6.20 14.04
C ASN A 166 -10.80 4.88 14.79
N SER A 167 -11.64 4.97 15.82
CA SER A 167 -12.00 3.83 16.66
C SER A 167 -12.80 2.73 15.92
N LEU A 168 -13.33 3.02 14.74
CA LEU A 168 -14.12 2.08 13.93
C LEU A 168 -13.27 1.28 12.92
N THR A 169 -12.01 1.66 12.71
CA THR A 169 -11.08 0.98 11.79
C THR A 169 -10.92 -0.49 12.14
N ALA A 170 -10.56 -0.80 13.38
CA ALA A 170 -10.34 -2.18 13.79
C ALA A 170 -11.62 -3.04 13.68
N PRO A 171 -12.81 -2.61 14.21
CA PRO A 171 -14.04 -3.37 14.03
C PRO A 171 -14.44 -3.60 12.56
N CYS A 172 -14.27 -2.60 11.70
CA CYS A 172 -14.66 -2.71 10.29
C CYS A 172 -13.77 -3.69 9.53
N ILE A 173 -12.46 -3.59 9.67
CA ILE A 173 -11.51 -4.50 9.05
C ILE A 173 -11.68 -5.92 9.61
N SER A 174 -11.82 -6.07 10.95
CA SER A 174 -12.01 -7.38 11.59
C SER A 174 -13.27 -8.09 11.11
N ARG A 175 -14.36 -7.37 10.85
CA ARG A 175 -15.59 -7.95 10.31
C ARG A 175 -15.34 -8.60 8.94
N GLY A 176 -14.61 -7.94 8.05
CA GLY A 176 -14.23 -8.49 6.74
C GLY A 176 -13.37 -9.75 6.90
N ILE A 177 -12.39 -9.69 7.81
CA ILE A 177 -11.47 -10.80 8.06
C ILE A 177 -12.19 -12.04 8.59
N ILE A 178 -12.99 -11.88 9.63
CA ILE A 178 -13.69 -13.00 10.32
C ILE A 178 -14.66 -13.72 9.37
N LYS A 179 -15.27 -13.01 8.44
CA LYS A 179 -16.11 -13.59 7.40
C LYS A 179 -15.37 -14.66 6.58
N TYR A 180 -14.12 -14.37 6.19
CA TYR A 180 -13.32 -15.25 5.35
C TYR A 180 -12.34 -16.15 6.12
N PHE A 181 -11.98 -15.74 7.35
CA PHE A 181 -11.10 -16.48 8.26
C PHE A 181 -11.67 -16.51 9.68
N PRO A 182 -12.72 -17.31 9.92
CA PRO A 182 -13.39 -17.36 11.23
C PRO A 182 -12.48 -17.72 12.39
N ILE A 183 -11.39 -18.43 12.14
CA ILE A 183 -10.40 -18.80 13.16
C ILE A 183 -9.74 -17.58 13.84
N LEU A 184 -9.81 -16.41 13.22
CA LEU A 184 -9.22 -15.17 13.73
C LEU A 184 -10.18 -14.36 14.62
N ASP A 185 -11.37 -14.89 14.96
CA ASP A 185 -12.41 -14.17 15.72
C ASP A 185 -11.99 -13.74 17.14
N LYS A 186 -11.02 -14.45 17.73
CA LYS A 186 -10.51 -14.20 19.10
C LYS A 186 -9.14 -13.52 19.14
N VAL A 187 -8.54 -13.29 17.97
CA VAL A 187 -7.21 -12.69 17.90
C VAL A 187 -7.30 -11.20 18.20
N LYS A 188 -6.49 -10.72 19.15
CA LYS A 188 -6.54 -9.34 19.62
C LYS A 188 -5.84 -8.39 18.66
N VAL A 189 -6.48 -7.27 18.35
CA VAL A 189 -5.85 -6.15 17.66
C VAL A 189 -4.99 -5.38 18.63
N VAL A 190 -3.70 -5.19 18.33
CA VAL A 190 -2.77 -4.47 19.21
C VAL A 190 -2.46 -3.06 18.71
N ARG A 191 -2.69 -2.79 17.42
CA ARG A 191 -2.43 -1.49 16.82
C ARG A 191 -3.22 -1.27 15.54
N THR A 192 -3.59 0.01 15.29
CA THR A 192 -4.11 0.52 14.01
C THR A 192 -3.33 1.75 13.57
N TRP A 193 -3.23 2.01 12.29
CA TRP A 193 -2.70 3.24 11.72
C TRP A 193 -3.25 3.52 10.32
#